data_6723515431c692b7c819fe31e9504208
#
_entry.id   6723515431c692b7c819fe31e9504208
#
_cell.length_a   1.000
_cell.length_b   1.000
_cell.length_c   1.000
_cell.angle_alpha   90.00
_cell.angle_beta   90.00
_cell.angle_gamma   90.00
#
_symmetry.space_group_name_H-M   'P 1'
#
loop_
_entity.id
_entity.type
_entity.pdbx_description
1 polymer ?
#
loop_
_entity_poly.entity_id
_entity_poly.type
_entity_poly.pdbx_seq_one_letter_code
_entity_poly.pdbx_strand_id
1 'polypeptide(L)'
;MDQSRRRWLQRSGALCATGLLGSWPHLASAGTRAKAGAFGPLEAPDAHGVQLPAGFNARLLASSGQFVRGTDFRWHAAPDGGATFATPDRGWVYVSNAEVPDHQGGVGALRFDSRGEIVAAYSILTGTTRNCAGGPTPWGTWLSCEEVANGMVYECDPLRSGQGIVRPLLGTYWHEAAAVDPKTGFIYLTEDDQEGRLYRFRPQFYGQLDTGILEAALVGLDRTISWVPVPTDAPYRGDDSTAFARGEGAWIAADNLYFATTADHRVWAYSIRTSHLEVIYDAIALGEDAILYEPDNLTMHAQTGALLVAEDAGDLQLILLAPRAGRWEAVPLVRFEGHGGSEVTGPAFSPDGTRLYVSSQRGRDGEHGMTFEITGPFLGLTRKS
;
A
#
# COMPACT_ATOMS: atom_id res chain seq x y z
N MET A 1 9.20 20.55 8.16
CA MET A 1 8.37 20.93 6.98
C MET A 1 9.27 20.94 5.77
N ASP A 2 9.26 19.91 4.98
CA ASP A 2 10.09 19.93 3.77
C ASP A 2 9.36 20.69 2.66
N GLN A 3 9.83 21.92 2.38
CA GLN A 3 9.32 22.75 1.28
C GLN A 3 9.73 22.22 -0.10
N SER A 4 10.52 21.17 -0.17
CA SER A 4 11.03 20.60 -1.42
C SER A 4 9.92 19.87 -2.21
N ARG A 5 9.06 19.09 -1.56
CA ARG A 5 7.90 18.44 -2.22
C ARG A 5 6.89 19.47 -2.75
N ARG A 6 6.55 20.52 -1.99
CA ARG A 6 5.64 21.59 -2.46
C ARG A 6 6.19 22.45 -3.61
N ARG A 7 7.50 22.69 -3.68
CA ARG A 7 8.12 23.45 -4.78
C ARG A 7 8.27 22.61 -6.05
N TRP A 8 8.32 21.30 -5.91
CA TRP A 8 8.47 20.40 -7.05
C TRP A 8 7.14 20.22 -7.80
N LEU A 9 6.04 20.04 -7.11
CA LEU A 9 4.68 19.99 -7.68
C LEU A 9 4.27 21.28 -8.43
N GLN A 10 4.84 22.43 -8.06
CA GLN A 10 4.55 23.71 -8.75
C GLN A 10 5.44 23.98 -9.98
N ARG A 11 6.47 23.18 -10.25
CA ARG A 11 7.40 23.40 -11.38
C ARG A 11 7.32 22.35 -12.49
N SER A 12 6.52 21.32 -12.36
CA SER A 12 6.35 20.26 -13.37
C SER A 12 5.41 20.63 -14.54
N GLY A 13 4.95 21.85 -14.61
CA GLY A 13 4.26 22.39 -15.78
C GLY A 13 5.26 22.87 -16.85
N ALA A 14 5.60 22.00 -17.79
CA ALA A 14 6.29 22.23 -19.05
C ALA A 14 7.75 21.74 -19.15
N LEU A 15 7.90 20.47 -19.39
CA LEU A 15 8.97 19.94 -20.27
C LEU A 15 8.42 18.68 -20.94
N CYS A 16 7.89 18.87 -22.14
CA CYS A 16 7.60 17.76 -23.06
C CYS A 16 8.92 17.11 -23.48
N ALA A 17 9.32 16.05 -22.78
CA ALA A 17 10.25 15.09 -23.34
C ALA A 17 9.45 14.24 -24.30
N THR A 18 9.72 14.33 -25.60
CA THR A 18 9.23 13.41 -26.64
C THR A 18 9.92 12.07 -26.50
N GLY A 19 9.58 11.34 -25.46
CA GLY A 19 9.80 9.90 -25.40
C GLY A 19 8.63 9.21 -26.09
N LEU A 20 8.90 8.21 -26.92
CA LEU A 20 7.92 7.37 -27.60
C LEU A 20 7.00 6.68 -26.56
N LEU A 21 6.04 7.42 -26.05
CA LEU A 21 4.88 6.86 -25.37
C LEU A 21 4.06 6.16 -26.46
N GLY A 22 4.30 4.87 -26.63
CA GLY A 22 3.43 4.04 -27.43
C GLY A 22 2.01 4.23 -26.91
N SER A 23 1.12 4.83 -27.73
CA SER A 23 -0.28 4.97 -27.42
C SER A 23 -0.86 3.59 -27.20
N TRP A 24 -1.09 3.24 -25.95
CA TRP A 24 -1.82 2.03 -25.58
C TRP A 24 -3.23 2.15 -26.15
N PRO A 25 -3.75 1.17 -26.90
CA PRO A 25 -5.12 1.26 -27.39
C PRO A 25 -6.06 1.30 -26.18
N HIS A 26 -6.72 2.46 -26.02
CA HIS A 26 -7.76 2.66 -25.03
C HIS A 26 -8.91 1.71 -25.34
N LEU A 27 -9.17 0.76 -24.46
CA LEU A 27 -10.50 0.15 -24.40
C LEU A 27 -11.40 1.23 -23.78
N ALA A 28 -12.12 1.95 -24.65
CA ALA A 28 -13.10 2.92 -24.23
C ALA A 28 -14.16 2.23 -23.35
N SER A 29 -14.00 2.37 -22.04
CA SER A 29 -15.05 2.05 -21.08
C SER A 29 -16.04 3.22 -21.12
N ALA A 30 -17.23 2.99 -21.65
CA ALA A 30 -18.32 3.96 -21.62
C ALA A 30 -18.62 4.34 -20.17
N GLY A 31 -18.59 5.66 -19.89
CA GLY A 31 -18.72 6.23 -18.56
C GLY A 31 -19.92 5.74 -17.77
N THR A 32 -19.68 5.50 -16.49
CA THR A 32 -20.74 5.38 -15.50
C THR A 32 -20.40 6.30 -14.34
N ARG A 33 -21.27 7.30 -14.13
CA ARG A 33 -21.34 8.14 -12.94
C ARG A 33 -21.15 7.26 -11.69
N ALA A 34 -20.33 7.67 -10.74
CA ALA A 34 -20.10 6.94 -9.48
C ALA A 34 -21.45 6.51 -8.89
N LYS A 35 -21.80 5.23 -9.02
CA LYS A 35 -22.98 4.66 -8.39
C LYS A 35 -22.67 4.49 -6.92
N ALA A 36 -23.64 4.84 -6.06
CA ALA A 36 -23.56 4.49 -4.65
C ALA A 36 -23.16 3.01 -4.54
N GLY A 37 -22.10 2.73 -3.78
CA GLY A 37 -21.60 1.37 -3.58
C GLY A 37 -22.66 0.46 -2.97
N ALA A 38 -22.33 -0.81 -2.77
CA ALA A 38 -23.22 -1.80 -2.15
C ALA A 38 -23.76 -1.35 -0.77
N PHE A 39 -23.14 -0.34 -0.16
CA PHE A 39 -23.49 0.19 1.17
C PHE A 39 -24.11 1.60 1.15
N GLY A 40 -24.35 2.17 -0.02
CA GLY A 40 -24.84 3.53 -0.16
C GLY A 40 -23.74 4.61 -0.07
N PRO A 41 -24.13 5.90 0.05
CA PRO A 41 -23.16 6.99 0.16
C PRO A 41 -22.46 7.01 1.53
N LEU A 42 -21.34 7.73 1.59
CA LEU A 42 -20.72 8.07 2.87
C LEU A 42 -21.65 8.97 3.69
N GLU A 43 -21.75 8.70 4.99
CA GLU A 43 -22.51 9.52 5.95
C GLU A 43 -21.70 10.77 6.39
N ALA A 44 -22.31 11.63 7.19
CA ALA A 44 -21.63 12.79 7.76
C ALA A 44 -20.40 12.34 8.60
N PRO A 45 -19.32 13.17 8.61
CA PRO A 45 -18.10 12.81 9.34
C PRO A 45 -18.36 12.70 10.85
N ASP A 46 -17.65 11.78 11.49
CA ASP A 46 -17.60 11.67 12.93
C ASP A 46 -16.76 12.80 13.59
N ALA A 47 -16.55 12.73 14.90
CA ALA A 47 -15.76 13.71 15.64
C ALA A 47 -14.30 13.79 15.18
N HIS A 48 -13.79 12.75 14.53
CA HIS A 48 -12.44 12.67 13.99
C HIS A 48 -12.36 12.98 12.49
N GLY A 49 -13.47 13.31 11.83
CA GLY A 49 -13.53 13.58 10.40
C GLY A 49 -13.67 12.32 9.53
N VAL A 50 -13.91 11.16 10.12
CA VAL A 50 -14.05 9.90 9.37
C VAL A 50 -15.48 9.80 8.83
N GLN A 51 -15.58 9.66 7.50
CA GLN A 51 -16.85 9.40 6.80
C GLN A 51 -16.86 7.93 6.34
N LEU A 52 -17.96 7.24 6.62
CA LEU A 52 -18.18 5.83 6.32
C LEU A 52 -19.59 5.62 5.78
N PRO A 53 -19.87 4.56 5.01
CA PRO A 53 -21.25 4.19 4.70
C PRO A 53 -22.02 3.71 5.93
N ALA A 54 -23.35 3.72 5.83
CA ALA A 54 -24.22 3.20 6.89
C ALA A 54 -23.85 1.76 7.30
N GLY A 55 -23.82 1.50 8.59
CA GLY A 55 -23.48 0.21 9.19
C GLY A 55 -21.98 -0.05 9.40
N PHE A 56 -21.12 0.90 9.02
CA PHE A 56 -19.70 0.91 9.41
C PHE A 56 -19.46 1.84 10.59
N ASN A 57 -18.43 1.55 11.39
CA ASN A 57 -18.03 2.38 12.53
C ASN A 57 -16.51 2.51 12.58
N ALA A 58 -16.01 3.69 12.94
CA ALA A 58 -14.60 3.96 13.20
C ALA A 58 -14.30 4.01 14.70
N ARG A 59 -13.12 3.50 15.09
CA ARG A 59 -12.55 3.64 16.43
C ARG A 59 -11.13 4.15 16.31
N LEU A 60 -10.80 5.28 16.91
CA LEU A 60 -9.41 5.75 17.02
C LEU A 60 -8.66 4.82 17.96
N LEU A 61 -7.58 4.22 17.45
CA LEU A 61 -6.71 3.31 18.20
C LEU A 61 -5.52 4.03 18.82
N ALA A 62 -4.88 4.89 18.03
CA ALA A 62 -3.63 5.56 18.41
C ALA A 62 -3.48 6.88 17.64
N SER A 63 -2.78 7.83 18.27
CA SER A 63 -2.37 9.09 17.65
C SER A 63 -0.87 9.30 17.87
N SER A 64 -0.18 9.81 16.87
CA SER A 64 1.25 10.07 16.90
C SER A 64 1.66 10.86 18.14
N GLY A 65 2.73 10.40 18.81
CA GLY A 65 3.26 11.03 20.02
C GLY A 65 2.43 10.82 21.29
N GLN A 66 1.24 10.21 21.22
CA GLN A 66 0.43 9.88 22.38
C GLN A 66 0.67 8.43 22.84
N PHE A 67 0.46 8.18 24.13
CA PHE A 67 0.50 6.82 24.65
C PHE A 67 -0.68 6.01 24.09
N VAL A 68 -0.38 4.83 23.55
CA VAL A 68 -1.42 3.85 23.20
C VAL A 68 -2.15 3.44 24.48
N ARG A 69 -3.47 3.53 24.44
CA ARG A 69 -4.31 3.32 25.62
C ARG A 69 -4.02 1.99 26.32
N GLY A 70 -3.71 2.04 27.61
CA GLY A 70 -3.42 0.87 28.43
C GLY A 70 -1.98 0.35 28.31
N THR A 71 -1.08 1.11 27.67
CA THR A 71 0.34 0.76 27.51
C THR A 71 1.25 1.96 27.81
N ASP A 72 2.54 1.70 27.97
CA ASP A 72 3.58 2.74 28.10
C ASP A 72 4.26 3.07 26.75
N PHE A 73 3.70 2.60 25.64
CA PHE A 73 4.23 2.83 24.30
C PHE A 73 3.63 4.07 23.67
N ARG A 74 4.47 4.98 23.19
CA ARG A 74 4.02 6.12 22.37
C ARG A 74 3.92 5.71 20.91
N TRP A 75 2.76 5.98 20.29
CA TRP A 75 2.59 5.71 18.87
C TRP A 75 3.53 6.59 18.05
N HIS A 76 4.13 6.00 17.05
CA HIS A 76 5.08 6.68 16.17
C HIS A 76 4.43 7.77 15.32
N ALA A 77 5.24 8.69 14.81
CA ALA A 77 4.82 9.68 13.84
C ALA A 77 4.68 9.06 12.45
N ALA A 78 3.89 9.73 11.59
CA ALA A 78 3.66 9.34 10.20
C ALA A 78 3.38 7.83 10.04
N PRO A 79 2.28 7.30 10.64
CA PRO A 79 1.92 5.89 10.48
C PRO A 79 1.61 5.60 9.02
N ASP A 80 2.26 4.57 8.49
CA ASP A 80 2.20 4.18 7.10
C ASP A 80 1.90 2.69 6.93
N GLY A 81 2.39 2.06 5.85
CA GLY A 81 2.11 0.70 5.45
C GLY A 81 2.08 -0.29 6.60
N GLY A 82 1.12 -1.20 6.57
CA GLY A 82 0.89 -2.11 7.66
C GLY A 82 0.28 -3.45 7.25
N ALA A 83 0.30 -4.38 8.19
CA ALA A 83 -0.32 -5.69 8.04
C ALA A 83 -0.76 -6.27 9.38
N THR A 84 -1.51 -7.36 9.34
CA THR A 84 -1.91 -8.09 10.53
C THR A 84 -1.36 -9.52 10.54
N PHE A 85 -1.02 -10.01 11.72
CA PHE A 85 -0.46 -11.34 11.95
C PHE A 85 -1.22 -12.05 13.05
N ALA A 86 -1.85 -13.17 12.71
CA ALA A 86 -2.58 -14.00 13.68
C ALA A 86 -1.66 -14.54 14.77
N THR A 87 -2.19 -14.70 15.98
CA THR A 87 -1.44 -15.25 17.10
C THR A 87 -2.13 -16.49 17.68
N PRO A 88 -1.37 -17.40 18.34
CA PRO A 88 -1.91 -18.69 18.81
C PRO A 88 -3.09 -18.59 19.78
N ASP A 89 -3.23 -17.48 20.51
CA ASP A 89 -4.31 -17.23 21.47
C ASP A 89 -5.58 -16.63 20.80
N ARG A 90 -5.66 -16.71 19.46
CA ARG A 90 -6.74 -16.16 18.63
C ARG A 90 -6.81 -14.63 18.60
N GLY A 91 -5.79 -13.96 19.07
CA GLY A 91 -5.59 -12.53 18.84
C GLY A 91 -4.77 -12.29 17.58
N TRP A 92 -4.26 -11.08 17.44
CA TRP A 92 -3.38 -10.71 16.32
C TRP A 92 -2.47 -9.53 16.69
N VAL A 93 -1.47 -9.31 15.88
CA VAL A 93 -0.65 -8.10 15.89
C VAL A 93 -0.96 -7.31 14.63
N TYR A 94 -1.22 -6.01 14.75
CA TYR A 94 -1.17 -5.06 13.66
C TYR A 94 0.16 -4.33 13.72
N VAL A 95 0.90 -4.31 12.62
CA VAL A 95 2.13 -3.53 12.45
C VAL A 95 1.88 -2.34 11.57
N SER A 96 2.58 -1.23 11.83
CA SER A 96 2.51 0.00 11.05
C SER A 96 3.90 0.61 10.97
N ASN A 97 4.33 0.93 9.76
CA ASN A 97 5.56 1.63 9.48
C ASN A 97 5.50 3.09 9.97
N ALA A 98 6.67 3.68 10.20
CA ALA A 98 6.84 5.08 10.54
C ALA A 98 7.64 5.77 9.44
N GLU A 99 7.00 6.53 8.57
CA GLU A 99 7.65 7.25 7.48
C GLU A 99 8.31 8.54 7.98
N VAL A 100 9.31 8.37 8.84
CA VAL A 100 10.04 9.48 9.47
C VAL A 100 11.48 9.53 8.96
N PRO A 101 11.99 10.70 8.53
CA PRO A 101 13.36 10.84 8.06
C PRO A 101 14.41 10.71 9.17
N ASP A 102 15.68 10.80 8.77
CA ASP A 102 16.83 11.01 9.67
C ASP A 102 16.99 9.90 10.73
N HIS A 103 16.82 8.62 10.35
CA HIS A 103 16.92 7.46 11.22
C HIS A 103 15.93 7.46 12.39
N GLN A 104 14.82 8.16 12.26
CA GLN A 104 13.73 8.16 13.23
C GLN A 104 12.55 7.28 12.78
N GLY A 105 12.65 6.64 11.61
CA GLY A 105 11.73 5.65 11.12
C GLY A 105 11.81 4.32 11.86
N GLY A 106 10.94 3.42 11.49
CA GLY A 106 10.83 2.09 12.08
C GLY A 106 9.46 1.47 11.90
N VAL A 107 9.10 0.55 12.78
CA VAL A 107 7.80 -0.14 12.76
C VAL A 107 7.26 -0.27 14.18
N GLY A 108 6.04 0.24 14.38
CA GLY A 108 5.26 0.05 15.60
C GLY A 108 4.32 -1.16 15.48
N ALA A 109 3.95 -1.74 16.60
CA ALA A 109 3.04 -2.88 16.69
C ALA A 109 1.99 -2.69 17.76
N LEU A 110 0.72 -3.02 17.46
CA LEU A 110 -0.39 -3.13 18.40
C LEU A 110 -0.79 -4.60 18.51
N ARG A 111 -0.73 -5.15 19.72
CA ARG A 111 -1.15 -6.51 20.02
C ARG A 111 -2.60 -6.51 20.50
N PHE A 112 -3.45 -7.26 19.83
CA PHE A 112 -4.87 -7.42 20.18
C PHE A 112 -5.14 -8.80 20.77
N ASP A 113 -6.07 -8.86 21.72
CA ASP A 113 -6.68 -10.12 22.18
C ASP A 113 -7.75 -10.61 21.19
N SER A 114 -8.33 -11.77 21.44
CA SER A 114 -9.38 -12.37 20.58
C SER A 114 -10.69 -11.55 20.52
N ARG A 115 -10.86 -10.52 21.35
CA ARG A 115 -12.01 -9.60 21.34
C ARG A 115 -11.70 -8.31 20.59
N GLY A 116 -10.43 -8.09 20.19
CA GLY A 116 -9.98 -6.88 19.53
C GLY A 116 -9.66 -5.73 20.52
N GLU A 117 -9.34 -6.06 21.78
CA GLU A 117 -8.79 -5.09 22.71
C GLU A 117 -7.27 -5.07 22.65
N ILE A 118 -6.67 -3.86 22.69
CA ILE A 118 -5.22 -3.70 22.72
C ILE A 118 -4.72 -4.17 24.08
N VAL A 119 -3.81 -5.15 24.07
CA VAL A 119 -3.19 -5.73 25.27
C VAL A 119 -1.69 -5.42 25.39
N ALA A 120 -1.05 -5.00 24.31
CA ALA A 120 0.32 -4.50 24.30
C ALA A 120 0.59 -3.61 23.08
N ALA A 121 1.60 -2.74 23.18
CA ALA A 121 2.15 -2.01 22.05
C ALA A 121 3.66 -1.92 22.21
N TYR A 122 4.41 -2.03 21.11
CA TYR A 122 5.87 -2.08 21.13
C TYR A 122 6.44 -1.76 19.74
N SER A 123 7.75 -1.52 19.66
CA SER A 123 8.45 -1.38 18.38
C SER A 123 9.11 -2.71 17.98
N ILE A 124 9.04 -3.05 16.70
CA ILE A 124 9.72 -4.21 16.10
C ILE A 124 10.91 -3.81 15.21
N LEU A 125 11.03 -2.50 14.88
CA LEU A 125 12.14 -1.92 14.14
C LEU A 125 12.31 -0.45 14.55
N THR A 126 13.55 0.01 14.69
CA THR A 126 13.88 1.42 14.96
C THR A 126 15.19 1.80 14.27
N GLY A 127 15.43 3.08 14.10
CA GLY A 127 16.70 3.60 13.57
C GLY A 127 16.83 3.51 12.06
N THR A 128 15.75 3.32 11.36
CA THR A 128 15.63 3.34 9.89
C THR A 128 15.09 4.67 9.39
N THR A 129 14.96 4.85 8.09
CA THR A 129 14.61 6.13 7.49
C THR A 129 13.45 5.97 6.53
N ARG A 130 12.34 6.74 6.77
CA ARG A 130 11.15 6.74 5.90
C ARG A 130 10.67 5.33 5.54
N ASN A 131 10.30 4.57 6.55
CA ASN A 131 9.62 3.31 6.30
C ASN A 131 8.21 3.60 5.79
N CYS A 132 8.02 3.48 4.47
CA CYS A 132 6.76 3.77 3.81
C CYS A 132 5.83 2.56 3.82
N ALA A 133 5.83 1.72 2.79
CA ALA A 133 5.05 0.50 2.78
C ALA A 133 5.91 -0.76 3.01
N GLY A 134 5.48 -1.87 2.47
CA GLY A 134 6.12 -3.18 2.64
C GLY A 134 5.17 -4.32 2.33
N GLY A 135 5.30 -5.45 3.04
CA GLY A 135 4.39 -6.58 2.86
C GLY A 135 4.56 -7.71 3.86
N PRO A 136 3.46 -8.41 4.19
CA PRO A 136 3.51 -9.61 5.02
C PRO A 136 4.07 -10.79 4.24
N THR A 137 4.92 -11.57 4.90
CA THR A 137 5.43 -12.81 4.32
C THR A 137 4.56 -14.01 4.70
N PRO A 138 4.48 -15.05 3.86
CA PRO A 138 3.78 -16.28 4.19
C PRO A 138 4.40 -17.06 5.36
N TRP A 139 5.64 -16.76 5.72
CA TRP A 139 6.33 -17.36 6.88
C TRP A 139 6.22 -16.51 8.15
N GLY A 140 5.36 -15.46 8.12
CA GLY A 140 4.92 -14.75 9.32
C GLY A 140 5.81 -13.59 9.75
N THR A 141 6.63 -13.02 8.86
CA THR A 141 7.40 -11.79 9.08
C THR A 141 6.81 -10.61 8.31
N TRP A 142 7.18 -9.39 8.69
CA TRP A 142 6.90 -8.16 8.00
C TRP A 142 8.15 -7.68 7.24
N LEU A 143 8.01 -7.38 5.96
CA LEU A 143 9.02 -6.67 5.18
C LEU A 143 8.71 -5.19 5.22
N SER A 144 9.60 -4.39 5.81
CA SER A 144 9.47 -2.94 5.91
C SER A 144 10.43 -2.28 4.93
N CYS A 145 9.94 -1.38 4.11
CA CYS A 145 10.65 -0.74 3.01
C CYS A 145 11.06 0.69 3.37
N GLU A 146 12.32 1.06 3.13
CA GLU A 146 12.79 2.45 3.24
C GLU A 146 12.63 3.18 1.91
N GLU A 147 11.82 4.22 1.86
CA GLU A 147 11.57 5.08 0.71
C GLU A 147 12.59 6.23 0.67
N VAL A 148 13.84 5.89 0.39
CA VAL A 148 14.96 6.83 0.18
C VAL A 148 15.90 6.32 -0.92
N ALA A 149 16.73 7.20 -1.48
CA ALA A 149 17.57 6.90 -2.65
C ALA A 149 18.44 5.63 -2.51
N ASN A 150 18.88 5.32 -1.31
CA ASN A 150 19.65 4.13 -0.95
C ASN A 150 18.90 3.28 0.07
N GLY A 151 17.58 3.27 -0.02
CA GLY A 151 16.69 2.53 0.87
C GLY A 151 16.91 1.03 0.81
N MET A 152 16.64 0.37 1.91
CA MET A 152 16.74 -1.06 2.11
C MET A 152 15.42 -1.65 2.56
N VAL A 153 15.29 -2.97 2.47
CA VAL A 153 14.18 -3.72 3.04
C VAL A 153 14.64 -4.41 4.32
N TYR A 154 13.84 -4.29 5.38
CA TYR A 154 14.09 -4.94 6.67
C TYR A 154 13.02 -6.00 6.93
N GLU A 155 13.43 -7.21 7.24
CA GLU A 155 12.54 -8.28 7.66
C GLU A 155 12.43 -8.31 9.18
N CYS A 156 11.20 -8.17 9.69
CA CYS A 156 10.90 -8.02 11.11
C CYS A 156 10.01 -9.15 11.62
N ASP A 157 10.25 -9.63 12.84
CA ASP A 157 9.32 -10.53 13.56
C ASP A 157 8.22 -9.67 14.22
N PRO A 158 6.96 -9.76 13.78
CA PRO A 158 5.88 -8.94 14.32
C PRO A 158 5.50 -9.30 15.75
N LEU A 159 5.91 -10.47 16.25
CA LEU A 159 5.54 -10.97 17.56
C LEU A 159 6.55 -10.60 18.65
N ARG A 160 7.67 -9.96 18.28
CA ARG A 160 8.76 -9.64 19.21
C ARG A 160 9.21 -8.20 19.06
N SER A 161 9.37 -7.52 20.18
CA SER A 161 10.14 -6.28 20.19
C SER A 161 11.59 -6.58 19.79
N GLY A 162 12.14 -5.79 18.86
CA GLY A 162 13.50 -6.04 18.37
C GLY A 162 13.93 -5.17 17.22
N GLN A 163 14.92 -5.64 16.50
CA GLN A 163 15.46 -5.04 15.30
C GLN A 163 15.20 -5.96 14.11
N GLY A 164 14.82 -5.38 12.98
CA GLY A 164 14.70 -6.10 11.72
C GLY A 164 16.08 -6.54 11.19
N ILE A 165 16.05 -7.51 10.31
CA ILE A 165 17.23 -7.98 9.58
C ILE A 165 17.21 -7.34 8.20
N VAL A 166 18.24 -6.55 7.87
CA VAL A 166 18.38 -5.97 6.53
C VAL A 166 18.54 -7.07 5.47
N ARG A 167 17.86 -6.90 4.33
CA ARG A 167 17.85 -7.85 3.21
C ARG A 167 18.46 -7.23 1.95
N PRO A 168 19.80 -7.09 1.84
CA PRO A 168 20.44 -6.33 0.77
C PRO A 168 20.18 -6.87 -0.63
N LEU A 169 19.89 -8.16 -0.77
CA LEU A 169 19.60 -8.78 -2.07
C LEU A 169 18.23 -8.39 -2.64
N LEU A 170 17.37 -7.72 -1.85
CA LEU A 170 16.13 -7.15 -2.35
C LEU A 170 16.32 -5.84 -3.11
N GLY A 171 17.55 -5.33 -3.17
CA GLY A 171 17.93 -4.13 -3.92
C GLY A 171 18.21 -2.93 -3.03
N THR A 172 18.68 -1.85 -3.69
CA THR A 172 19.01 -0.56 -3.05
C THR A 172 18.44 0.55 -3.92
N TYR A 173 17.28 1.08 -3.54
CA TYR A 173 16.54 2.13 -4.26
C TYR A 173 15.42 2.70 -3.36
N TRP A 174 14.59 3.60 -3.88
CA TRP A 174 13.40 4.10 -3.19
C TRP A 174 12.36 2.98 -3.07
N HIS A 175 12.52 2.14 -2.03
CA HIS A 175 11.60 1.02 -1.81
C HIS A 175 10.25 1.51 -1.31
N GLU A 176 9.18 1.06 -1.98
CA GLU A 176 7.82 1.33 -1.56
C GLU A 176 7.18 0.06 -0.97
N ALA A 177 6.74 -0.88 -1.76
CA ALA A 177 6.08 -2.09 -1.29
C ALA A 177 6.84 -3.38 -1.61
N ALA A 178 6.50 -4.45 -0.88
CA ALA A 178 7.05 -5.80 -1.04
C ALA A 178 5.94 -6.85 -0.94
N ALA A 179 5.39 -7.31 -2.07
CA ALA A 179 4.35 -8.33 -2.10
C ALA A 179 4.93 -9.73 -2.33
N VAL A 180 4.63 -10.67 -1.45
CA VAL A 180 5.21 -12.03 -1.48
C VAL A 180 4.22 -13.06 -2.03
N ASP A 181 4.59 -13.76 -3.09
CA ASP A 181 3.81 -14.89 -3.61
C ASP A 181 3.89 -16.09 -2.65
N PRO A 182 2.77 -16.49 -2.04
CA PRO A 182 2.78 -17.58 -1.07
C PRO A 182 3.09 -18.95 -1.67
N LYS A 183 3.04 -19.10 -3.00
CA LYS A 183 3.33 -20.37 -3.69
C LYS A 183 4.81 -20.55 -3.97
N THR A 184 5.47 -19.49 -4.41
CA THR A 184 6.87 -19.55 -4.87
C THR A 184 7.84 -18.94 -3.87
N GLY A 185 7.37 -18.07 -2.97
CA GLY A 185 8.22 -17.23 -2.12
C GLY A 185 8.87 -16.07 -2.89
N PHE A 186 8.51 -15.84 -4.16
CA PHE A 186 8.98 -14.69 -4.91
C PHE A 186 8.44 -13.40 -4.32
N ILE A 187 9.29 -12.37 -4.29
CA ILE A 187 8.93 -11.05 -3.75
C ILE A 187 8.89 -10.07 -4.90
N TYR A 188 7.76 -9.39 -5.06
CA TYR A 188 7.59 -8.31 -6.03
C TYR A 188 7.68 -6.99 -5.29
N LEU A 189 8.54 -6.07 -5.81
CA LEU A 189 8.84 -4.82 -5.15
C LEU A 189 8.58 -3.66 -6.11
N THR A 190 8.03 -2.58 -5.58
CA THR A 190 7.81 -1.33 -6.28
C THR A 190 8.88 -0.30 -5.89
N GLU A 191 9.15 0.63 -6.79
CA GLU A 191 10.09 1.72 -6.60
C GLU A 191 9.39 3.06 -6.82
N ASP A 192 9.33 3.92 -5.80
CA ASP A 192 8.78 5.28 -5.93
C ASP A 192 9.81 6.24 -6.52
N ASP A 193 9.97 6.16 -7.82
CA ASP A 193 10.77 7.08 -8.63
C ASP A 193 10.09 7.30 -9.99
N GLN A 194 10.29 8.45 -10.62
CA GLN A 194 9.72 8.74 -11.97
C GLN A 194 10.19 7.74 -13.02
N GLU A 195 11.42 7.25 -12.87
CA GLU A 195 12.01 6.19 -13.69
C GLU A 195 12.03 4.85 -12.94
N GLY A 196 11.12 4.66 -11.96
CA GLY A 196 11.02 3.48 -11.11
C GLY A 196 10.77 2.21 -11.90
N ARG A 197 11.11 1.09 -11.32
CA ARG A 197 10.89 -0.24 -11.91
C ARG A 197 9.98 -1.08 -11.02
N LEU A 198 9.32 -2.06 -11.63
CA LEU A 198 8.77 -3.19 -10.90
C LEU A 198 9.85 -4.27 -10.85
N TYR A 199 10.26 -4.64 -9.64
CA TYR A 199 11.26 -5.67 -9.43
C TYR A 199 10.63 -6.98 -8.96
N ARG A 200 11.39 -8.07 -9.13
CA ARG A 200 11.08 -9.37 -8.57
C ARG A 200 12.34 -9.98 -7.98
N PHE A 201 12.32 -10.30 -6.69
CA PHE A 201 13.35 -11.13 -6.09
C PHE A 201 12.92 -12.59 -6.14
N ARG A 202 13.77 -13.43 -6.70
CA ARG A 202 13.59 -14.87 -6.78
C ARG A 202 14.56 -15.56 -5.84
N PRO A 203 14.13 -15.95 -4.63
CA PRO A 203 14.99 -16.65 -3.68
C PRO A 203 15.41 -18.01 -4.23
N GLN A 204 16.62 -18.45 -3.86
CA GLN A 204 17.11 -19.78 -4.23
C GLN A 204 16.31 -20.89 -3.53
N PHE A 205 15.90 -20.63 -2.30
CA PHE A 205 15.04 -21.52 -1.50
C PHE A 205 13.91 -20.69 -0.88
N TYR A 206 12.73 -21.29 -0.81
CA TYR A 206 11.53 -20.66 -0.25
C TYR A 206 11.80 -20.04 1.11
N GLY A 207 11.48 -18.75 1.27
CA GLY A 207 11.64 -18.01 2.53
C GLY A 207 13.08 -17.62 2.90
N GLN A 208 14.08 -17.92 2.08
CA GLN A 208 15.47 -17.50 2.30
C GLN A 208 15.79 -16.25 1.48
N LEU A 209 16.03 -15.13 2.15
CA LEU A 209 16.26 -13.83 1.52
C LEU A 209 17.73 -13.42 1.45
N ASP A 210 18.64 -14.32 1.80
CA ASP A 210 20.10 -14.16 1.75
C ASP A 210 20.73 -14.80 0.53
N THR A 211 19.94 -15.50 -0.29
CA THR A 211 20.38 -16.10 -1.56
C THR A 211 19.26 -16.00 -2.60
N GLY A 212 19.57 -15.49 -3.76
CA GLY A 212 18.58 -15.31 -4.83
C GLY A 212 19.05 -14.36 -5.93
N ILE A 213 18.12 -13.99 -6.79
CA ILE A 213 18.38 -13.11 -7.94
C ILE A 213 17.32 -12.01 -7.94
N LEU A 214 17.75 -10.75 -8.01
CA LEU A 214 16.89 -9.62 -8.27
C LEU A 214 16.72 -9.44 -9.78
N GLU A 215 15.49 -9.19 -10.22
CA GLU A 215 15.13 -9.05 -11.63
C GLU A 215 14.23 -7.82 -11.79
N ALA A 216 14.33 -7.11 -12.93
CA ALA A 216 13.42 -6.03 -13.31
C ALA A 216 12.46 -6.49 -14.40
N ALA A 217 11.25 -5.94 -14.40
CA ALA A 217 10.22 -6.25 -15.38
C ALA A 217 10.49 -5.60 -16.74
N LEU A 218 10.37 -6.36 -17.82
CA LEU A 218 10.28 -5.87 -19.20
C LEU A 218 8.93 -6.26 -19.79
N VAL A 219 8.12 -5.29 -20.15
CA VAL A 219 6.79 -5.48 -20.73
C VAL A 219 6.90 -5.56 -22.24
N GLY A 220 6.48 -6.68 -22.83
CA GLY A 220 6.41 -6.87 -24.27
C GLY A 220 5.19 -6.17 -24.91
N LEU A 221 5.19 -6.09 -26.23
CA LEU A 221 4.10 -5.50 -27.02
C LEU A 221 2.77 -6.25 -26.83
N ASP A 222 2.81 -7.50 -26.49
CA ASP A 222 1.67 -8.36 -26.16
C ASP A 222 1.23 -8.27 -24.69
N ARG A 223 1.83 -7.32 -23.92
CA ARG A 223 1.62 -7.12 -22.50
C ARG A 223 2.07 -8.30 -21.62
N THR A 224 2.93 -9.18 -22.12
CA THR A 224 3.58 -10.16 -21.24
C THR A 224 4.81 -9.55 -20.58
N ILE A 225 5.06 -9.92 -19.33
CA ILE A 225 6.27 -9.53 -18.60
C ILE A 225 7.31 -10.64 -18.74
N SER A 226 8.49 -10.27 -19.19
CA SER A 226 9.74 -11.01 -18.97
C SER A 226 10.57 -10.36 -17.88
N TRP A 227 11.46 -11.10 -17.26
CA TRP A 227 12.23 -10.66 -16.11
C TRP A 227 13.71 -10.69 -16.43
N VAL A 228 14.39 -9.57 -16.23
CA VAL A 228 15.81 -9.36 -16.54
C VAL A 228 16.61 -9.30 -15.25
N PRO A 229 17.62 -10.15 -15.03
CA PRO A 229 18.49 -10.06 -13.87
C PRO A 229 19.21 -8.72 -13.77
N VAL A 230 19.22 -8.12 -12.58
CA VAL A 230 19.78 -6.79 -12.33
C VAL A 230 20.67 -6.79 -11.08
N PRO A 231 21.61 -5.83 -10.96
CA PRO A 231 22.38 -5.64 -9.73
C PRO A 231 21.49 -5.22 -8.56
N THR A 232 21.99 -5.41 -7.32
CA THR A 232 21.26 -5.10 -6.08
C THR A 232 21.77 -3.85 -5.37
N ASP A 233 22.84 -3.24 -5.85
CA ASP A 233 23.57 -2.15 -5.17
C ASP A 233 23.18 -0.75 -5.67
N ALA A 234 22.28 -0.67 -6.67
CA ALA A 234 21.77 0.59 -7.21
C ALA A 234 20.44 0.38 -7.95
N PRO A 235 19.62 1.46 -8.12
CA PRO A 235 18.43 1.43 -8.96
C PRO A 235 18.77 1.04 -10.40
N TYR A 236 17.99 0.16 -11.01
CA TYR A 236 18.21 -0.24 -12.41
C TYR A 236 17.52 0.72 -13.40
N ARG A 237 18.25 1.14 -14.43
CA ARG A 237 17.75 2.08 -15.47
C ARG A 237 18.08 1.62 -16.89
N GLY A 238 18.27 0.29 -17.10
CA GLY A 238 18.58 -0.25 -18.42
C GLY A 238 17.39 -0.20 -19.38
N ASP A 239 17.68 -0.06 -20.69
CA ASP A 239 16.68 -0.04 -21.77
C ASP A 239 15.95 -1.39 -21.95
N ASP A 240 16.46 -2.46 -21.33
CA ASP A 240 15.86 -3.78 -21.28
C ASP A 240 14.92 -3.98 -20.08
N SER A 241 14.41 -2.90 -19.52
CA SER A 241 13.38 -2.89 -18.47
C SER A 241 12.33 -1.81 -18.71
N THR A 242 11.13 -1.99 -18.17
CA THR A 242 10.03 -1.02 -18.31
C THR A 242 9.94 -0.12 -17.09
N ALA A 243 9.82 1.19 -17.32
CA ALA A 243 9.55 2.15 -16.26
C ALA A 243 8.08 2.07 -15.81
N PHE A 244 7.88 2.09 -14.50
CA PHE A 244 6.58 2.27 -13.83
C PHE A 244 6.72 3.50 -12.94
N ALA A 245 6.23 4.65 -13.43
CA ALA A 245 6.50 5.95 -12.84
C ALA A 245 5.83 6.09 -11.47
N ARG A 246 6.63 6.23 -10.42
CA ARG A 246 6.19 6.22 -9.03
C ARG A 246 5.38 4.96 -8.71
N GLY A 247 6.07 3.82 -8.63
CA GLY A 247 5.48 2.55 -8.22
C GLY A 247 5.25 2.53 -6.72
N GLU A 248 4.00 2.35 -6.31
CA GLU A 248 3.53 2.45 -4.93
C GLU A 248 3.14 1.08 -4.37
N GLY A 249 2.07 1.03 -3.55
CA GLY A 249 1.59 -0.15 -2.88
C GLY A 249 1.45 -1.37 -3.79
N ALA A 250 1.66 -2.57 -3.24
CA ALA A 250 1.54 -3.83 -3.94
C ALA A 250 0.89 -4.92 -3.08
N TRP A 251 0.07 -5.77 -3.69
CA TRP A 251 -0.63 -6.87 -3.01
C TRP A 251 -0.77 -8.10 -3.89
N ILE A 252 -0.57 -9.29 -3.35
CA ILE A 252 -0.81 -10.55 -4.07
C ILE A 252 -2.07 -11.23 -3.56
N ALA A 253 -2.95 -11.60 -4.50
CA ALA A 253 -4.09 -12.47 -4.23
C ALA A 253 -4.41 -13.33 -5.46
N ALA A 254 -4.75 -14.59 -5.26
CA ALA A 254 -5.24 -15.53 -6.26
C ALA A 254 -4.41 -15.55 -7.57
N ASP A 255 -3.11 -15.65 -7.51
CA ASP A 255 -2.18 -15.67 -8.66
C ASP A 255 -2.03 -14.33 -9.41
N ASN A 256 -2.51 -13.22 -8.84
CA ASN A 256 -2.29 -11.90 -9.38
C ASN A 256 -1.52 -11.03 -8.39
N LEU A 257 -0.55 -10.28 -8.90
CA LEU A 257 0.02 -9.12 -8.25
C LEU A 257 -0.80 -7.90 -8.68
N TYR A 258 -1.31 -7.15 -7.73
CA TYR A 258 -1.88 -5.82 -7.91
C TYR A 258 -0.87 -4.79 -7.42
N PHE A 259 -0.68 -3.70 -8.16
CA PHE A 259 0.19 -2.61 -7.72
C PHE A 259 -0.29 -1.27 -8.29
N ALA A 260 0.06 -0.19 -7.63
CA ALA A 260 -0.29 1.17 -8.04
C ALA A 260 0.90 1.90 -8.66
N THR A 261 0.59 2.90 -9.48
CA THR A 261 1.52 3.92 -9.96
C THR A 261 0.86 5.28 -9.81
N THR A 262 1.45 6.14 -8.96
CA THR A 262 0.87 7.45 -8.63
C THR A 262 1.00 8.44 -9.76
N ALA A 263 2.13 8.46 -10.48
CA ALA A 263 2.39 9.49 -11.50
C ALA A 263 1.42 9.44 -12.69
N ASP A 264 0.87 8.28 -13.02
CA ASP A 264 -0.09 8.10 -14.11
C ASP A 264 -1.48 7.67 -13.62
N HIS A 265 -1.71 7.69 -12.29
CA HIS A 265 -2.97 7.41 -11.62
C HIS A 265 -3.58 6.05 -12.00
N ARG A 266 -2.75 4.99 -12.00
CA ARG A 266 -3.16 3.65 -12.41
C ARG A 266 -3.07 2.62 -11.30
N VAL A 267 -3.95 1.63 -11.42
CA VAL A 267 -3.82 0.36 -10.71
C VAL A 267 -3.69 -0.77 -11.74
N TRP A 268 -2.71 -1.61 -11.54
CA TRP A 268 -2.31 -2.69 -12.43
C TRP A 268 -2.64 -4.05 -11.84
N ALA A 269 -2.86 -5.04 -12.70
CA ALA A 269 -2.92 -6.45 -12.34
C ALA A 269 -1.97 -7.25 -13.22
N TYR A 270 -1.02 -7.92 -12.61
CA TYR A 270 -0.09 -8.84 -13.27
C TYR A 270 -0.45 -10.28 -12.90
N SER A 271 -0.85 -11.08 -13.88
CA SER A 271 -1.09 -12.50 -13.71
C SER A 271 0.23 -13.27 -13.63
N ILE A 272 0.57 -13.76 -12.45
CA ILE A 272 1.80 -14.52 -12.20
C ILE A 272 1.80 -15.80 -13.06
N ARG A 273 0.62 -16.40 -13.28
CA ARG A 273 0.48 -17.64 -14.04
C ARG A 273 0.67 -17.49 -15.55
N THR A 274 0.19 -16.39 -16.13
CA THR A 274 0.23 -16.15 -17.59
C THR A 274 1.26 -15.12 -18.00
N SER A 275 1.92 -14.48 -17.02
CA SER A 275 2.84 -13.35 -17.22
C SER A 275 2.20 -12.14 -17.90
N HIS A 276 0.86 -12.04 -17.92
CA HIS A 276 0.15 -10.96 -18.59
C HIS A 276 -0.12 -9.80 -17.63
N LEU A 277 0.10 -8.57 -18.11
CA LEU A 277 -0.13 -7.31 -17.39
C LEU A 277 -1.34 -6.58 -17.97
N GLU A 278 -2.23 -6.10 -17.10
CA GLU A 278 -3.37 -5.27 -17.48
C GLU A 278 -3.53 -4.06 -16.55
N VAL A 279 -4.10 -2.99 -17.07
CA VAL A 279 -4.55 -1.84 -16.27
C VAL A 279 -5.99 -2.10 -15.84
N ILE A 280 -6.23 -2.18 -14.55
CA ILE A 280 -7.57 -2.41 -13.98
C ILE A 280 -8.28 -1.11 -13.58
N TYR A 281 -7.52 -0.03 -13.36
CA TYR A 281 -8.02 1.32 -13.14
C TYR A 281 -7.06 2.33 -13.78
N ASP A 282 -7.61 3.34 -14.46
CA ASP A 282 -6.88 4.44 -15.11
C ASP A 282 -7.71 5.72 -14.98
N ALA A 283 -7.34 6.61 -14.06
CA ALA A 283 -8.08 7.84 -13.82
C ALA A 283 -8.06 8.78 -15.03
N ILE A 284 -6.95 8.80 -15.78
CA ILE A 284 -6.83 9.66 -16.97
C ILE A 284 -7.81 9.21 -18.06
N ALA A 285 -7.91 7.89 -18.28
CA ALA A 285 -8.85 7.33 -19.25
C ALA A 285 -10.32 7.49 -18.82
N LEU A 286 -10.62 7.49 -17.52
CA LEU A 286 -11.95 7.71 -16.97
C LEU A 286 -12.37 9.20 -17.01
N GLY A 287 -11.42 10.13 -16.94
CA GLY A 287 -11.67 11.57 -16.95
C GLY A 287 -12.56 12.02 -15.77
N GLU A 288 -13.67 12.68 -16.07
CA GLU A 288 -14.60 13.20 -15.03
C GLU A 288 -15.31 12.10 -14.21
N ASP A 289 -15.29 10.86 -14.67
CA ASP A 289 -15.84 9.73 -13.94
C ASP A 289 -14.85 9.09 -12.95
N ALA A 290 -13.60 9.56 -12.94
CA ALA A 290 -12.58 9.08 -12.00
C ALA A 290 -12.87 9.59 -10.59
N ILE A 291 -12.71 8.71 -9.59
CA ILE A 291 -12.86 9.04 -8.17
C ILE A 291 -11.65 8.64 -7.33
N LEU A 292 -10.67 7.97 -7.91
CA LEU A 292 -9.41 7.58 -7.29
C LEU A 292 -8.28 8.27 -8.07
N TYR A 293 -7.57 9.14 -7.42
CA TYR A 293 -6.36 9.79 -7.92
C TYR A 293 -5.20 9.49 -6.99
N GLU A 294 -3.98 9.56 -7.53
CA GLU A 294 -2.76 9.29 -6.76
C GLU A 294 -2.90 8.02 -5.91
N PRO A 295 -3.20 6.84 -6.57
CA PRO A 295 -3.34 5.57 -5.88
C PRO A 295 -2.00 5.18 -5.23
N ASP A 296 -2.08 4.77 -3.98
CA ASP A 296 -0.93 4.44 -3.15
C ASP A 296 -1.09 3.04 -2.55
N ASN A 297 -1.20 2.91 -1.24
CA ASN A 297 -1.22 1.64 -0.54
C ASN A 297 -2.41 0.74 -0.94
N LEU A 298 -2.15 -0.56 -1.03
CA LEU A 298 -3.13 -1.57 -1.43
C LEU A 298 -3.34 -2.64 -0.36
N THR A 299 -4.58 -3.11 -0.23
CA THR A 299 -4.89 -4.37 0.48
C THR A 299 -6.10 -5.05 -0.14
N MET A 300 -6.28 -6.34 0.10
CA MET A 300 -7.45 -7.07 -0.38
C MET A 300 -8.16 -7.82 0.76
N HIS A 301 -9.48 -7.72 0.78
CA HIS A 301 -10.29 -8.51 1.68
C HIS A 301 -10.31 -9.98 1.24
N ALA A 302 -9.71 -10.87 2.04
CA ALA A 302 -9.42 -12.26 1.63
C ALA A 302 -10.68 -13.06 1.24
N GLN A 303 -11.81 -12.85 1.93
CA GLN A 303 -13.02 -13.64 1.69
C GLN A 303 -13.87 -13.14 0.51
N THR A 304 -13.76 -11.86 0.14
CA THR A 304 -14.57 -11.26 -0.94
C THR A 304 -13.78 -10.98 -2.21
N GLY A 305 -12.44 -10.91 -2.12
CA GLY A 305 -11.58 -10.46 -3.22
C GLY A 305 -11.73 -8.97 -3.54
N ALA A 306 -12.30 -8.18 -2.64
CA ALA A 306 -12.41 -6.74 -2.77
C ALA A 306 -11.05 -6.08 -2.56
N LEU A 307 -10.56 -5.33 -3.56
CA LEU A 307 -9.30 -4.58 -3.47
C LEU A 307 -9.59 -3.18 -2.91
N LEU A 308 -8.88 -2.79 -1.89
CA LEU A 308 -8.89 -1.43 -1.35
C LEU A 308 -7.62 -0.70 -1.77
N VAL A 309 -7.77 0.54 -2.22
CA VAL A 309 -6.70 1.42 -2.67
C VAL A 309 -6.81 2.73 -1.91
N ALA A 310 -5.74 3.13 -1.26
CA ALA A 310 -5.61 4.40 -0.56
C ALA A 310 -5.15 5.52 -1.51
N GLU A 311 -5.48 6.77 -1.19
CA GLU A 311 -5.01 7.96 -1.89
C GLU A 311 -3.88 8.64 -1.11
N ASP A 312 -2.77 8.99 -1.81
CA ASP A 312 -1.67 9.82 -1.29
C ASP A 312 -2.13 11.27 -1.02
N ALA A 313 -3.05 11.79 -1.82
CA ALA A 313 -3.55 13.16 -1.68
C ALA A 313 -5.00 13.30 -2.18
N GLY A 314 -5.47 14.53 -2.37
CA GLY A 314 -6.79 14.79 -2.93
C GLY A 314 -7.92 14.73 -1.91
N ASP A 315 -8.87 13.87 -2.15
CA ASP A 315 -10.06 13.70 -1.29
C ASP A 315 -9.82 12.85 -0.04
N LEU A 316 -8.62 12.26 0.10
CA LEU A 316 -8.18 11.43 1.21
C LEU A 316 -9.11 10.24 1.45
N GLN A 317 -9.26 9.42 0.42
CA GLN A 317 -10.18 8.31 0.42
C GLN A 317 -9.46 6.96 0.46
N LEU A 318 -10.14 5.97 1.02
CA LEU A 318 -9.89 4.57 0.77
C LEU A 318 -10.96 4.07 -0.19
N ILE A 319 -10.57 3.73 -1.40
CA ILE A 319 -11.46 3.36 -2.49
C ILE A 319 -11.53 1.83 -2.60
N LEU A 320 -12.74 1.32 -2.67
CA LEU A 320 -13.00 -0.07 -3.04
C LEU A 320 -12.99 -0.21 -4.56
N LEU A 321 -12.09 -1.03 -5.09
CA LEU A 321 -12.12 -1.54 -6.45
C LEU A 321 -12.70 -2.96 -6.45
N ALA A 322 -13.83 -3.16 -7.13
CA ALA A 322 -14.48 -4.46 -7.19
C ALA A 322 -14.78 -4.85 -8.64
N PRO A 323 -14.50 -6.11 -9.05
CA PRO A 323 -14.86 -6.60 -10.37
C PRO A 323 -16.38 -6.75 -10.49
N ARG A 324 -16.98 -6.04 -11.44
CA ARG A 324 -18.41 -6.12 -11.77
C ARG A 324 -18.62 -6.23 -13.28
N ALA A 325 -19.34 -7.26 -13.70
CA ALA A 325 -19.72 -7.47 -15.11
C ALA A 325 -18.54 -7.32 -16.10
N GLY A 326 -17.35 -7.81 -15.73
CA GLY A 326 -16.17 -7.79 -16.59
C GLY A 326 -15.38 -6.48 -16.59
N ARG A 327 -15.68 -5.55 -15.67
CA ARG A 327 -14.91 -4.31 -15.43
C ARG A 327 -14.72 -4.08 -13.93
N TRP A 328 -13.82 -3.20 -13.57
CA TRP A 328 -13.60 -2.76 -12.20
C TRP A 328 -14.43 -1.49 -11.93
N GLU A 329 -15.18 -1.50 -10.85
CA GLU A 329 -15.91 -0.33 -10.36
C GLU A 329 -15.23 0.21 -9.12
N ALA A 330 -15.06 1.54 -9.05
CA ALA A 330 -14.50 2.26 -7.92
C ALA A 330 -15.62 2.84 -7.06
N VAL A 331 -15.52 2.67 -5.72
CA VAL A 331 -16.50 3.17 -4.76
C VAL A 331 -15.79 3.65 -3.49
N PRO A 332 -16.08 4.85 -2.96
CA PRO A 332 -15.52 5.29 -1.69
C PRO A 332 -16.01 4.41 -0.53
N LEU A 333 -15.08 3.96 0.31
CA LEU A 333 -15.39 3.23 1.54
C LEU A 333 -15.09 4.07 2.80
N VAL A 334 -13.97 4.80 2.80
CA VAL A 334 -13.57 5.71 3.86
C VAL A 334 -13.20 7.05 3.25
N ARG A 335 -13.48 8.15 3.92
CA ARG A 335 -12.94 9.47 3.62
C ARG A 335 -12.56 10.18 4.90
N PHE A 336 -11.45 10.92 4.89
CA PHE A 336 -10.99 11.74 6.00
C PHE A 336 -11.25 13.22 5.73
N GLU A 337 -12.36 13.76 6.23
CA GLU A 337 -12.71 15.16 6.09
C GLU A 337 -11.95 16.03 7.09
N GLY A 338 -11.37 17.14 6.62
CA GLY A 338 -10.63 18.08 7.46
C GLY A 338 -9.20 17.61 7.82
N HIS A 339 -8.66 16.63 7.11
CA HIS A 339 -7.28 16.15 7.24
C HIS A 339 -6.36 16.69 6.12
N GLY A 340 -6.64 17.86 5.60
CA GLY A 340 -5.89 18.43 4.47
C GLY A 340 -4.38 18.47 4.70
N GLY A 341 -3.61 18.00 3.71
CA GLY A 341 -2.15 17.85 3.80
C GLY A 341 -1.70 16.53 4.44
N SER A 342 -2.63 15.62 4.69
CA SER A 342 -2.37 14.23 5.05
C SER A 342 -2.46 13.34 3.80
N GLU A 343 -2.28 12.05 4.00
CA GLU A 343 -2.52 10.96 3.07
C GLU A 343 -3.21 9.80 3.80
N VAL A 344 -3.83 8.90 3.05
CA VAL A 344 -4.46 7.68 3.60
C VAL A 344 -3.50 6.52 3.45
N THR A 345 -3.13 5.88 4.56
CA THR A 345 -2.06 4.89 4.57
C THR A 345 -2.41 3.60 5.30
N GLY A 346 -1.64 2.55 5.05
CA GLY A 346 -1.59 1.31 5.79
C GLY A 346 -2.90 0.51 5.88
N PRO A 347 -3.77 0.45 4.85
CA PRO A 347 -4.97 -0.34 4.94
C PRO A 347 -4.64 -1.82 5.13
N ALA A 348 -5.16 -2.43 6.21
CA ALA A 348 -4.90 -3.84 6.53
C ALA A 348 -6.12 -4.47 7.20
N PHE A 349 -6.55 -5.64 6.74
CA PHE A 349 -7.62 -6.39 7.40
C PHE A 349 -7.10 -7.23 8.56
N SER A 350 -7.92 -7.38 9.63
CA SER A 350 -7.67 -8.40 10.64
C SER A 350 -7.64 -9.81 10.00
N PRO A 351 -6.99 -10.81 10.63
CA PRO A 351 -6.87 -12.13 10.03
C PRO A 351 -8.22 -12.81 9.74
N ASP A 352 -9.28 -12.45 10.44
CA ASP A 352 -10.64 -12.94 10.21
C ASP A 352 -11.44 -12.08 9.21
N GLY A 353 -10.87 -10.94 8.73
CA GLY A 353 -11.51 -10.02 7.79
C GLY A 353 -12.65 -9.18 8.37
N THR A 354 -12.85 -9.16 9.69
CA THR A 354 -13.96 -8.44 10.31
C THR A 354 -13.63 -7.00 10.69
N ARG A 355 -12.36 -6.63 10.65
CA ARG A 355 -11.84 -5.30 10.99
C ARG A 355 -10.88 -4.83 9.91
N LEU A 356 -10.89 -3.55 9.65
CA LEU A 356 -9.95 -2.88 8.77
C LEU A 356 -9.20 -1.81 9.56
N TYR A 357 -7.87 -1.82 9.48
CA TYR A 357 -6.99 -0.78 10.01
C TYR A 357 -6.64 0.16 8.89
N VAL A 358 -6.57 1.45 9.17
CA VAL A 358 -6.20 2.50 8.22
C VAL A 358 -5.73 3.73 8.98
N SER A 359 -4.79 4.48 8.42
CA SER A 359 -4.29 5.70 9.03
C SER A 359 -4.54 6.93 8.14
N SER A 360 -4.74 8.07 8.81
CA SER A 360 -4.45 9.38 8.25
C SER A 360 -3.04 9.74 8.73
N GLN A 361 -2.07 9.71 7.84
CA GLN A 361 -0.64 9.73 8.17
C GLN A 361 -0.22 10.96 8.97
N ARG A 362 -0.77 12.14 8.64
CA ARG A 362 -0.45 13.42 9.29
C ARG A 362 -1.61 14.00 10.10
N GLY A 363 -2.76 13.30 10.12
CA GLY A 363 -3.94 13.71 10.88
C GLY A 363 -4.51 15.08 10.45
N ARG A 364 -5.29 15.69 11.34
CA ARG A 364 -6.01 16.93 11.05
C ARG A 364 -5.12 18.18 11.12
N ASP A 365 -4.07 18.15 11.90
CA ASP A 365 -3.14 19.28 12.10
C ASP A 365 -1.91 19.24 11.19
N GLY A 366 -1.77 18.17 10.39
CA GLY A 366 -0.64 17.98 9.48
C GLY A 366 0.63 17.43 10.14
N GLU A 367 0.57 17.04 11.42
CA GLU A 367 1.73 16.59 12.20
C GLU A 367 1.47 15.29 12.99
N HIS A 368 0.24 15.13 13.53
CA HIS A 368 -0.10 14.02 14.40
C HIS A 368 -0.99 12.99 13.68
N GLY A 369 -0.36 12.00 13.10
CA GLY A 369 -1.04 10.90 12.42
C GLY A 369 -2.02 10.16 13.35
N MET A 370 -3.07 9.63 12.76
CA MET A 370 -4.17 8.98 13.47
C MET A 370 -4.43 7.61 12.86
N THR A 371 -4.34 6.55 13.66
CA THR A 371 -4.62 5.16 13.24
C THR A 371 -5.98 4.72 13.75
N PHE A 372 -6.82 4.23 12.83
CA PHE A 372 -8.19 3.83 13.09
C PHE A 372 -8.40 2.34 12.87
N GLU A 373 -9.36 1.79 13.58
CA GLU A 373 -10.01 0.52 13.28
C GLU A 373 -11.42 0.81 12.73
N ILE A 374 -11.73 0.23 11.60
CA ILE A 374 -13.05 0.26 10.98
C ILE A 374 -13.70 -1.13 11.16
N THR A 375 -14.94 -1.17 11.63
CA THR A 375 -15.77 -2.37 11.70
C THR A 375 -17.01 -2.18 10.87
N GLY A 376 -17.53 -3.27 10.29
CA GLY A 376 -18.73 -3.19 9.44
C GLY A 376 -19.00 -4.48 8.67
N PRO A 377 -19.99 -4.45 7.77
CA PRO A 377 -20.42 -5.63 7.02
C PRO A 377 -19.51 -5.95 5.83
N PHE A 378 -18.21 -6.11 6.03
CA PHE A 378 -17.20 -6.31 4.97
C PHE A 378 -17.50 -7.47 4.02
N LEU A 379 -18.20 -8.53 4.47
CA LEU A 379 -18.65 -9.62 3.62
C LEU A 379 -19.62 -9.17 2.48
N GLY A 380 -20.15 -7.95 2.58
CA GLY A 380 -20.97 -7.34 1.56
C GLY A 380 -20.20 -6.58 0.46
N LEU A 381 -18.88 -6.41 0.58
CA LEU A 381 -18.07 -5.58 -0.32
C LEU A 381 -18.21 -5.92 -1.83
N THR A 382 -18.49 -7.16 -2.16
CA THR A 382 -18.68 -7.62 -3.55
C THR A 382 -20.07 -8.14 -3.86
N ARG A 383 -21.03 -8.04 -2.91
CA ARG A 383 -22.41 -8.50 -3.17
C ARG A 383 -23.04 -7.67 -4.29
N LYS A 384 -23.67 -8.36 -5.25
CA LYS A 384 -24.54 -7.74 -6.24
C LYS A 384 -25.72 -7.10 -5.52
N SER A 385 -25.91 -5.80 -5.66
CA SER A 385 -27.17 -5.13 -5.36
C SER A 385 -28.24 -5.56 -6.36
#